data_8f58933edf850b423e7bb1369b4d8811
#
_entry.id   8f58933edf850b423e7bb1369b4d8811
#
_cell.length_a   1.000
_cell.length_b   1.000
_cell.length_c   1.000
_cell.angle_alpha   90.00
_cell.angle_beta   90.00
_cell.angle_gamma   90.00
#
_symmetry.space_group_name_H-M   'P 1'
#
loop_
_entity.id
_entity.type
_entity.pdbx_description
1 polymer ?
#
loop_
_entity_poly.entity_id
_entity_poly.type
_entity_poly.pdbx_seq_one_letter_code
_entity_poly.pdbx_strand_id
1 'polypeptide(L)'
;FGVLQQYVRSDVFARMYVVDNKNVEALLEDISISDYWKNINHAISNTYHMINFFENTEPLLSTFSPIGKTSKIASFSVVNFETFNEKSFYDLDKPRFKRYFFGVNEKTMQKEKELLHRIRGFTKERTNENTHSSFSIYSTDYEHNYVYCAQYASMIQEENNS
;
A
#
# COMPACT_ATOMS: atom_id res chain seq x y z
N PHE A 1 20.95 -4.34 -5.87
CA PHE A 1 19.87 -3.62 -5.12
C PHE A 1 20.28 -2.18 -4.80
N GLY A 2 21.40 -1.98 -4.09
CA GLY A 2 21.86 -0.63 -3.74
C GLY A 2 22.15 0.27 -4.95
N VAL A 3 22.70 -0.26 -6.02
CA VAL A 3 22.98 0.48 -7.27
C VAL A 3 21.70 0.97 -7.92
N LEU A 4 20.65 0.14 -7.98
CA LEU A 4 19.35 0.53 -8.54
C LEU A 4 18.71 1.65 -7.72
N GLN A 5 18.83 1.63 -6.40
CA GLN A 5 18.33 2.70 -5.54
C GLN A 5 19.07 4.03 -5.79
N GLN A 6 20.38 3.98 -6.04
CA GLN A 6 21.14 5.18 -6.40
C GLN A 6 20.67 5.80 -7.73
N TYR A 7 20.35 4.98 -8.73
CA TYR A 7 19.78 5.46 -10.00
C TYR A 7 18.41 6.13 -9.79
N VAL A 8 17.58 5.59 -8.93
CA VAL A 8 16.29 6.21 -8.59
C VAL A 8 16.48 7.55 -7.91
N ARG A 9 17.42 7.64 -6.96
CA ARG A 9 17.73 8.88 -6.26
C ARG A 9 18.36 9.94 -7.16
N SER A 10 19.05 9.56 -8.21
CA SER A 10 19.65 10.46 -9.19
C SER A 10 18.71 10.88 -10.33
N ASP A 11 17.43 10.66 -10.21
CA ASP A 11 16.37 11.01 -11.18
C ASP A 11 16.40 10.24 -12.51
N VAL A 12 17.18 9.17 -12.61
CA VAL A 12 17.16 8.28 -13.79
C VAL A 12 15.81 7.56 -13.92
N PHE A 13 15.24 7.18 -12.77
CA PHE A 13 13.88 6.61 -12.69
C PHE A 13 13.00 7.51 -11.84
N ALA A 14 11.73 7.59 -12.18
CA ALA A 14 10.75 8.35 -11.43
C ALA A 14 10.51 7.74 -10.03
N ARG A 15 10.49 6.40 -9.94
CA ARG A 15 10.24 5.66 -8.68
C ARG A 15 10.67 4.21 -8.82
N MET A 16 11.02 3.59 -7.69
CA MET A 16 11.31 2.17 -7.61
C MET A 16 10.41 1.52 -6.57
N TYR A 17 9.74 0.43 -6.96
CA TYR A 17 8.96 -0.39 -6.04
C TYR A 17 9.76 -1.61 -5.61
N VAL A 18 9.81 -1.85 -4.32
CA VAL A 18 10.54 -2.96 -3.70
C VAL A 18 9.54 -3.95 -3.12
N VAL A 19 9.73 -5.21 -3.43
CA VAL A 19 8.87 -6.30 -2.98
C VAL A 19 9.75 -7.47 -2.52
N ASP A 20 9.43 -8.05 -1.36
CA ASP A 20 10.03 -9.29 -0.89
C ASP A 20 9.05 -10.45 -1.14
N ASN A 21 9.48 -11.42 -1.93
CA ASN A 21 8.64 -12.56 -2.27
C ASN A 21 8.21 -13.38 -1.04
N LYS A 22 9.02 -13.43 0.01
CA LYS A 22 8.65 -14.10 1.26
C LYS A 22 7.48 -13.40 1.95
N ASN A 23 7.48 -12.07 1.94
CA ASN A 23 6.38 -11.29 2.51
C ASN A 23 5.09 -11.51 1.70
N VAL A 24 5.19 -11.54 0.37
CA VAL A 24 4.04 -11.80 -0.51
C VAL A 24 3.51 -13.22 -0.31
N GLU A 25 4.41 -14.20 -0.20
CA GLU A 25 4.05 -15.59 0.08
C GLU A 25 3.25 -15.72 1.39
N ALA A 26 3.63 -14.97 2.41
CA ALA A 26 2.92 -14.96 3.70
C ALA A 26 1.49 -14.40 3.61
N LEU A 27 1.15 -13.67 2.54
CA LEU A 27 -0.22 -13.20 2.27
C LEU A 27 -1.10 -14.28 1.62
N LEU A 28 -0.46 -15.25 0.98
CA LEU A 28 -1.13 -16.28 0.21
C LEU A 28 -1.17 -17.56 1.03
N GLU A 29 -2.38 -18.05 1.30
CA GLU A 29 -2.57 -19.32 1.99
C GLU A 29 -2.47 -20.49 0.99
N ASP A 30 -1.82 -21.58 1.40
CA ASP A 30 -1.81 -22.88 0.70
C ASP A 30 -1.43 -22.82 -0.80
N ILE A 31 -0.28 -22.22 -1.11
CA ILE A 31 0.20 -22.17 -2.49
C ILE A 31 0.82 -23.52 -2.89
N SER A 32 0.37 -24.10 -4.00
CA SER A 32 1.04 -25.24 -4.61
C SER A 32 2.38 -24.82 -5.23
N ILE A 33 3.37 -25.71 -5.23
CA ILE A 33 4.68 -25.44 -5.86
C ILE A 33 4.52 -25.12 -7.35
N SER A 34 3.60 -25.78 -8.05
CA SER A 34 3.34 -25.55 -9.47
C SER A 34 2.80 -24.16 -9.79
N ASP A 35 2.06 -23.55 -8.87
CA ASP A 35 1.42 -22.25 -9.05
C ASP A 35 2.14 -21.12 -8.30
N TYR A 36 3.26 -21.41 -7.65
CA TYR A 36 3.97 -20.46 -6.78
C TYR A 36 4.22 -19.11 -7.47
N TRP A 37 4.94 -19.11 -8.57
CA TRP A 37 5.28 -17.88 -9.27
C TRP A 37 4.07 -17.17 -9.86
N LYS A 38 3.10 -17.92 -10.34
CA LYS A 38 1.85 -17.37 -10.87
C LYS A 38 1.10 -16.60 -9.78
N ASN A 39 0.96 -17.17 -8.60
CA ASN A 39 0.24 -16.55 -7.49
C ASN A 39 0.98 -15.34 -6.91
N ILE A 40 2.31 -15.43 -6.75
CA ILE A 40 3.14 -14.30 -6.31
C ILE A 40 3.03 -13.13 -7.29
N ASN A 41 3.23 -13.38 -8.57
CA ASN A 41 3.16 -12.34 -9.60
C ASN A 41 1.76 -11.75 -9.71
N HIS A 42 0.72 -12.57 -9.57
CA HIS A 42 -0.66 -12.09 -9.58
C HIS A 42 -0.96 -11.17 -8.40
N ALA A 43 -0.52 -11.52 -7.19
CA ALA A 43 -0.71 -10.69 -6.01
C ALA A 43 -0.04 -9.31 -6.16
N ILE A 44 1.19 -9.28 -6.66
CA ILE A 44 1.94 -8.04 -6.92
C ILE A 44 1.24 -7.20 -8.00
N SER A 45 0.94 -7.80 -9.13
CA SER A 45 0.32 -7.11 -10.27
C SER A 45 -1.07 -6.59 -9.93
N ASN A 46 -1.87 -7.38 -9.23
CA ASN A 46 -3.22 -6.97 -8.82
C ASN A 46 -3.18 -5.80 -7.85
N THR A 47 -2.28 -5.83 -6.86
CA THR A 47 -2.13 -4.74 -5.89
C THR A 47 -1.69 -3.45 -6.58
N TYR A 48 -0.68 -3.52 -7.44
CA TYR A 48 -0.24 -2.38 -8.25
C TYR A 48 -1.37 -1.81 -9.12
N HIS A 49 -2.09 -2.69 -9.81
CA HIS A 49 -3.22 -2.32 -10.65
C HIS A 49 -4.32 -1.61 -9.85
N MET A 50 -4.70 -2.15 -8.71
CA MET A 50 -5.76 -1.56 -7.87
C MET A 50 -5.35 -0.19 -7.31
N ILE A 51 -4.13 -0.03 -6.85
CA ILE A 51 -3.62 1.26 -6.40
C ILE A 51 -3.63 2.27 -7.55
N ASN A 52 -3.13 1.89 -8.72
CA ASN A 52 -3.13 2.74 -9.90
C ASN A 52 -4.55 3.12 -10.35
N PHE A 53 -5.48 2.18 -10.29
CA PHE A 53 -6.90 2.44 -10.58
C PHE A 53 -7.47 3.49 -9.62
N PHE A 54 -7.26 3.34 -8.32
CA PHE A 54 -7.75 4.30 -7.33
C PHE A 54 -7.07 5.68 -7.46
N GLU A 55 -5.79 5.73 -7.75
CA GLU A 55 -5.08 7.01 -7.99
C GLU A 55 -5.67 7.79 -9.17
N ASN A 56 -6.25 7.12 -10.15
CA ASN A 56 -6.90 7.73 -11.32
C ASN A 56 -8.43 7.83 -11.18
N THR A 57 -8.98 7.55 -10.02
CA THR A 57 -10.41 7.64 -9.72
C THR A 57 -10.65 8.78 -8.73
N GLU A 58 -11.73 9.50 -8.90
CA GLU A 58 -12.11 10.56 -7.96
C GLU A 58 -12.60 9.97 -6.65
N PRO A 59 -11.98 10.31 -5.50
CA PRO A 59 -12.44 9.83 -4.20
C PRO A 59 -13.67 10.58 -3.70
N LEU A 60 -14.47 9.94 -2.86
CA LEU A 60 -15.53 10.60 -2.10
C LEU A 60 -14.94 11.55 -1.05
N LEU A 61 -13.85 11.14 -0.42
CA LEU A 61 -13.14 11.91 0.59
C LEU A 61 -11.65 11.56 0.49
N SER A 62 -10.80 12.57 0.58
CA SER A 62 -9.35 12.36 0.55
C SER A 62 -8.64 13.31 1.50
N THR A 63 -7.66 12.77 2.22
CA THR A 63 -6.70 13.53 3.00
C THR A 63 -5.31 13.53 2.37
N PHE A 64 -5.19 13.03 1.13
CA PHE A 64 -3.89 12.95 0.45
C PHE A 64 -3.27 14.32 0.25
N SER A 65 -1.97 14.37 0.52
CA SER A 65 -1.09 15.48 0.19
C SER A 65 -0.03 15.02 -0.83
N PRO A 66 0.62 15.95 -1.55
CA PRO A 66 1.70 15.59 -2.46
C PRO A 66 2.81 14.82 -1.76
N ILE A 67 3.33 13.79 -2.44
CA ILE A 67 4.50 13.05 -1.98
C ILE A 67 5.75 13.86 -2.32
N GLY A 68 6.68 13.99 -1.36
CA GLY A 68 7.94 14.68 -1.57
C GLY A 68 8.74 14.09 -2.74
N LYS A 69 9.40 14.95 -3.52
CA LYS A 69 10.19 14.56 -4.70
C LYS A 69 11.34 13.60 -4.39
N THR A 70 11.79 13.55 -3.14
CA THR A 70 12.86 12.65 -2.68
C THR A 70 12.35 11.28 -2.25
N SER A 71 11.04 11.10 -2.08
CA SER A 71 10.43 9.84 -1.63
C SER A 71 10.14 8.93 -2.83
N LYS A 72 11.21 8.36 -3.39
CA LYS A 72 11.18 7.59 -4.65
C LYS A 72 11.26 6.09 -4.48
N ILE A 73 11.55 5.60 -3.27
CA ILE A 73 11.58 4.18 -2.96
C ILE A 73 10.24 3.82 -2.33
N ALA A 74 9.53 2.90 -2.94
CA ALA A 74 8.16 2.58 -2.57
C ALA A 74 7.93 1.09 -2.38
N SER A 75 6.90 0.75 -1.65
CA SER A 75 6.37 -0.61 -1.55
C SER A 75 4.86 -0.56 -1.31
N PHE A 76 4.26 -1.73 -1.24
CA PHE A 76 2.83 -1.91 -1.06
C PHE A 76 2.50 -2.63 0.24
N SER A 77 1.31 -2.40 0.73
CA SER A 77 0.67 -3.19 1.78
C SER A 77 -0.77 -3.50 1.40
N VAL A 78 -1.26 -4.61 1.90
CA VAL A 78 -2.68 -4.96 1.86
C VAL A 78 -3.21 -4.94 3.29
N VAL A 79 -4.36 -4.33 3.48
CA VAL A 79 -5.01 -4.19 4.79
C VAL A 79 -6.31 -4.99 4.78
N ASN A 80 -6.52 -5.79 5.81
CA ASN A 80 -7.82 -6.45 5.99
C ASN A 80 -8.85 -5.41 6.42
N PHE A 81 -9.93 -5.26 5.67
CA PHE A 81 -10.96 -4.25 5.92
C PHE A 81 -11.68 -4.44 7.27
N GLU A 82 -11.90 -5.69 7.70
CA GLU A 82 -12.62 -5.98 8.93
C GLU A 82 -11.77 -5.77 10.20
N THR A 83 -10.52 -6.21 10.16
CA THR A 83 -9.61 -6.18 11.31
C THR A 83 -8.63 -5.02 11.30
N PHE A 84 -8.44 -4.36 10.15
CA PHE A 84 -7.40 -3.36 9.89
C PHE A 84 -5.98 -3.89 10.10
N ASN A 85 -5.79 -5.20 10.03
CA ASN A 85 -4.48 -5.80 10.03
C ASN A 85 -3.77 -5.54 8.70
N GLU A 86 -2.56 -4.99 8.76
CA GLU A 86 -1.75 -4.60 7.60
C GLU A 86 -0.60 -5.58 7.38
N LYS A 87 -0.41 -6.02 6.14
CA LYS A 87 0.70 -6.86 5.73
C LYS A 87 1.44 -6.20 4.56
N SER A 88 2.71 -5.88 4.78
CA SER A 88 3.56 -5.21 3.80
C SER A 88 4.23 -6.20 2.87
N PHE A 89 4.39 -5.81 1.60
CA PHE A 89 5.18 -6.58 0.62
C PHE A 89 6.69 -6.42 0.83
N TYR A 90 7.08 -5.34 1.46
CA TYR A 90 8.44 -5.08 1.92
C TYR A 90 8.38 -4.10 3.09
N ASP A 91 9.12 -4.37 4.15
CA ASP A 91 9.17 -3.50 5.32
C ASP A 91 10.18 -2.38 5.07
N LEU A 92 9.68 -1.25 4.53
CA LEU A 92 10.51 -0.08 4.31
C LEU A 92 11.02 0.49 5.63
N ASP A 93 12.32 0.76 5.69
CA ASP A 93 12.89 1.50 6.81
C ASP A 93 12.51 2.98 6.69
N LYS A 94 11.97 3.52 7.75
CA LYS A 94 11.58 4.93 7.90
C LYS A 94 10.75 5.47 6.72
N PRO A 95 9.59 4.87 6.43
CA PRO A 95 8.70 5.42 5.40
C PRO A 95 8.27 6.85 5.78
N ARG A 96 8.33 7.75 4.81
CA ARG A 96 7.95 9.16 5.00
C ARG A 96 6.46 9.37 4.80
N PHE A 97 5.86 8.62 3.86
CA PHE A 97 4.45 8.73 3.50
C PHE A 97 3.85 7.34 3.38
N LYS A 98 2.63 7.22 3.92
CA LYS A 98 1.76 6.07 3.69
C LYS A 98 0.42 6.58 3.19
N ARG A 99 0.00 6.12 2.03
CA ARG A 99 -1.29 6.43 1.44
C ARG A 99 -2.18 5.21 1.44
N TYR A 100 -3.31 5.29 2.14
CA TYR A 100 -4.29 4.22 2.25
C TYR A 100 -5.47 4.48 1.32
N PHE A 101 -5.79 3.50 0.50
CA PHE A 101 -6.88 3.51 -0.48
C PHE A 101 -7.98 2.58 0.00
N PHE A 102 -9.11 3.15 0.41
CA PHE A 102 -10.27 2.40 0.89
C PHE A 102 -11.32 2.32 -0.22
N GLY A 103 -11.45 1.16 -0.85
CA GLY A 103 -12.51 0.85 -1.78
C GLY A 103 -13.69 0.24 -1.03
N VAL A 104 -14.76 1.01 -0.85
CA VAL A 104 -15.91 0.63 -0.02
C VAL A 104 -17.17 0.57 -0.86
N ASN A 105 -17.92 -0.52 -0.76
CA ASN A 105 -19.19 -0.64 -1.45
C ASN A 105 -20.29 0.20 -0.77
N GLU A 106 -21.28 0.61 -1.53
CA GLU A 106 -22.35 1.47 -1.04
C GLU A 106 -23.13 0.87 0.13
N LYS A 107 -23.33 -0.43 0.14
CA LYS A 107 -24.06 -1.13 1.23
C LYS A 107 -23.33 -0.98 2.56
N THR A 108 -22.01 -1.14 2.55
CA THR A 108 -21.17 -0.94 3.73
C THR A 108 -21.19 0.50 4.19
N MET A 109 -21.09 1.47 3.28
CA MET A 109 -21.14 2.89 3.62
C MET A 109 -22.46 3.31 4.26
N GLN A 110 -23.56 2.73 3.83
CA GLN A 110 -24.88 3.01 4.41
C GLN A 110 -25.08 2.36 5.78
N LYS A 111 -24.50 1.17 6.01
CA LYS A 111 -24.65 0.40 7.25
C LYS A 111 -23.69 0.82 8.35
N GLU A 112 -22.44 1.11 8.01
CA GLU A 112 -21.39 1.40 8.98
C GLU A 112 -21.21 2.90 9.20
N LYS A 113 -22.00 3.47 10.11
CA LYS A 113 -21.93 4.91 10.43
C LYS A 113 -20.61 5.33 11.09
N GLU A 114 -19.93 4.39 11.76
CA GLU A 114 -18.67 4.62 12.45
C GLU A 114 -17.42 4.43 11.56
N LEU A 115 -17.60 4.04 10.30
CA LEU A 115 -16.50 3.69 9.40
C LEU A 115 -15.49 4.83 9.24
N LEU A 116 -15.95 6.05 9.01
CA LEU A 116 -15.06 7.21 8.87
C LEU A 116 -14.25 7.45 10.14
N HIS A 117 -14.86 7.30 11.30
CA HIS A 117 -14.16 7.43 12.59
C HIS A 117 -13.09 6.37 12.76
N ARG A 118 -13.40 5.11 12.40
CA ARG A 118 -12.43 3.99 12.42
C ARG A 118 -11.25 4.25 11.48
N ILE A 119 -11.51 4.71 10.26
CA ILE A 119 -10.47 5.04 9.27
C ILE A 119 -9.57 6.16 9.76
N ARG A 120 -10.13 7.21 10.34
CA ARG A 120 -9.36 8.32 10.93
C ARG A 120 -8.48 7.85 12.08
N GLY A 121 -9.02 7.01 12.97
CA GLY A 121 -8.26 6.41 14.06
C GLY A 121 -7.10 5.55 13.55
N PHE A 122 -7.35 4.71 12.56
CA PHE A 122 -6.37 3.85 11.91
C PHE A 122 -5.19 4.65 11.32
N THR A 123 -5.48 5.71 10.56
CA THR A 123 -4.43 6.54 9.95
C THR A 123 -3.68 7.38 10.98
N LYS A 124 -4.36 7.87 12.00
CA LYS A 124 -3.73 8.62 13.09
C LYS A 124 -2.73 7.78 13.87
N GLU A 125 -3.05 6.53 14.18
CA GLU A 125 -2.15 5.59 14.85
C GLU A 125 -0.87 5.30 14.06
N ARG A 126 -0.93 5.43 12.72
CA ARG A 126 0.17 5.19 11.79
C ARG A 126 0.93 6.45 11.41
N THR A 127 0.55 7.59 11.93
CA THR A 127 1.26 8.86 11.78
C THR A 127 2.16 9.08 12.99
N ASN A 128 3.43 9.40 12.74
CA ASN A 128 4.41 9.71 13.78
C ASN A 128 5.33 10.85 13.30
N GLU A 129 6.40 11.12 14.03
CA GLU A 129 7.36 12.19 13.70
C GLU A 129 8.00 12.03 12.31
N ASN A 130 8.17 10.79 11.84
CA ASN A 130 8.85 10.47 10.58
C ASN A 130 7.91 10.09 9.45
N THR A 131 6.68 9.64 9.77
CA THR A 131 5.74 9.08 8.81
C THR A 131 4.43 9.84 8.83
N HIS A 132 4.02 10.37 7.68
CA HIS A 132 2.70 10.96 7.47
C HIS A 132 1.80 9.93 6.78
N SER A 133 0.74 9.52 7.46
CA SER A 133 -0.28 8.63 6.92
C SER A 133 -1.54 9.40 6.53
N SER A 134 -2.07 9.08 5.37
CA SER A 134 -3.27 9.71 4.81
C SER A 134 -4.16 8.65 4.16
N PHE A 135 -5.41 9.00 3.90
CA PHE A 135 -6.37 8.10 3.30
C PHE A 135 -7.22 8.75 2.23
N SER A 136 -7.73 7.93 1.33
CA SER A 136 -8.80 8.27 0.40
C SER A 136 -9.86 7.18 0.43
N ILE A 137 -11.12 7.58 0.35
CA ILE A 137 -12.27 6.68 0.33
C ILE A 137 -12.93 6.77 -1.04
N TYR A 138 -13.11 5.61 -1.66
CA TYR A 138 -13.73 5.45 -2.98
C TYR A 138 -15.01 4.64 -2.85
N SER A 139 -16.06 5.09 -3.52
CA SER A 139 -17.26 4.28 -3.70
C SER A 139 -17.03 3.24 -4.79
N THR A 140 -17.31 1.99 -4.50
CA THR A 140 -17.20 0.90 -5.45
C THR A 140 -18.49 0.09 -5.53
N ASP A 141 -18.67 -0.60 -6.64
CA ASP A 141 -19.72 -1.60 -6.87
C ASP A 141 -19.18 -3.04 -6.70
N TYR A 142 -17.95 -3.18 -6.21
CA TYR A 142 -17.37 -4.48 -5.89
C TYR A 142 -18.15 -5.16 -4.75
N GLU A 143 -18.20 -6.47 -4.80
CA GLU A 143 -18.87 -7.28 -3.77
C GLU A 143 -18.17 -7.15 -2.41
N HIS A 144 -16.83 -7.08 -2.41
CA HIS A 144 -16.01 -6.95 -1.21
C HIS A 144 -15.40 -5.56 -1.08
N ASN A 145 -15.08 -5.20 0.16
CA ASN A 145 -14.34 -3.99 0.46
C ASN A 145 -12.84 -4.27 0.44
N TYR A 146 -12.06 -3.34 -0.10
CA TYR A 146 -10.61 -3.49 -0.25
C TYR A 146 -9.88 -2.31 0.36
N VAL A 147 -8.75 -2.59 0.98
CA VAL A 147 -7.84 -1.55 1.47
C VAL A 147 -6.42 -1.88 1.01
N TYR A 148 -5.84 -0.94 0.30
CA TYR A 148 -4.45 -1.02 -0.15
C TYR A 148 -3.65 0.16 0.40
N CYS A 149 -2.36 -0.03 0.56
CA CYS A 149 -1.46 1.03 0.95
C CYS A 149 -0.28 1.12 0.00
N ALA A 150 0.08 2.32 -0.38
CA ALA A 150 1.36 2.62 -1.00
C ALA A 150 2.23 3.36 0.02
N GLN A 151 3.44 2.86 0.23
CA GLN A 151 4.41 3.41 1.17
C GLN A 151 5.59 4.00 0.41
N TYR A 152 6.13 5.11 0.89
CA TYR A 152 7.21 5.84 0.23
C TYR A 152 8.31 6.21 1.21
N ALA A 153 9.56 5.96 0.83
CA ALA A 153 10.73 6.31 1.60
C ALA A 153 11.76 7.07 0.74
N SER A 154 12.55 7.91 1.39
CA SER A 154 13.65 8.63 0.75
C SER A 154 15.02 7.99 1.01
N MET A 155 15.11 7.17 2.06
CA MET A 155 16.36 6.50 2.43
C MET A 155 16.58 5.24 1.59
N ILE A 156 17.87 4.94 1.34
CA ILE A 156 18.26 3.66 0.75
C ILE A 156 17.90 2.54 1.72
N GLN A 157 17.22 1.54 1.19
CA GLN A 157 16.83 0.36 1.94
C GLN A 157 17.98 -0.67 1.92
N GLU A 158 18.24 -1.31 3.05
CA GLU A 158 19.18 -2.42 3.12
C GLU A 158 18.50 -3.73 2.72
N GLU A 159 19.25 -4.64 2.09
CA GLU A 159 18.75 -5.99 1.87
C GLU A 159 18.52 -6.67 3.22
N ASN A 160 17.33 -7.21 3.41
CA ASN A 160 17.09 -8.08 4.55
C ASN A 160 17.88 -9.38 4.36
N ASN A 161 19.05 -9.46 4.96
CA ASN A 161 19.83 -10.69 5.07
C ASN A 161 19.09 -11.63 6.03
N SER A 162 18.21 -12.41 5.49
CA SER A 162 17.52 -13.49 6.21
C SER A 162 17.98 -14.85 5.74
#